data_8afa9abb7da29fcfe7e47dce38a48711
#
_entry.id   8afa9abb7da29fcfe7e47dce38a48711
#
_cell.length_a   1.000
_cell.length_b   1.000
_cell.length_c   1.000
_cell.angle_alpha   90.00
_cell.angle_beta   90.00
_cell.angle_gamma   90.00
#
_symmetry.space_group_name_H-M   'P 1'
#
loop_
_entity.id
_entity.type
_entity.pdbx_description
1 polymer ?
#
loop_
_entity_poly.entity_id
_entity_poly.type
_entity_poly.pdbx_seq_one_letter_code
_entity_poly.pdbx_strand_id
1 'polypeptide(L)'
;DPLFVIDGVIRDKEAFDLLEPYEIDQMSFLKDAATASIYGSAAGNGVVLVTTKGGTKNQKPIFNYQGSYAFSKPTQELFADRWDAIDDLDYQNAVARFQGTPLPNGEEEYAYFRDNKINYNVNDYIWQNPWNTKHSLSVNGGTDKVKYYVMGSFLAEEGSYVSLANKKFSLRSNLSVDLTKYITMNVNLDANQSNDKRFYWPFSDDDDQAVYDLYRCTFNAMKTTPFYSYLDGTPANTITDYPIYQDYGSWQGWNPVDQVVGNRYLKTRRRNLNGIVSFNINLDFITKGLSTKVMASYLGH
;
A
#
# COMPACT_ATOMS: atom_id res chain seq x y z
N ASP A 1 5.63 18.33 -4.34
CA ASP A 1 6.15 17.14 -5.03
C ASP A 1 6.89 17.54 -6.29
N PRO A 2 7.90 16.78 -6.76
CA PRO A 2 8.51 16.97 -8.06
C PRO A 2 7.52 16.63 -9.19
N LEU A 3 7.79 17.13 -10.38
CA LEU A 3 7.05 16.74 -11.58
C LEU A 3 7.53 15.37 -12.07
N PHE A 4 6.62 14.45 -12.34
CA PHE A 4 6.96 13.14 -12.91
C PHE A 4 6.74 13.15 -14.42
N VAL A 5 7.72 12.64 -15.18
CA VAL A 5 7.64 12.48 -16.64
C VAL A 5 8.00 11.05 -16.98
N ILE A 6 7.01 10.27 -17.40
CA ILE A 6 7.15 8.85 -17.72
C ILE A 6 7.01 8.68 -19.24
N ASP A 7 8.04 8.15 -19.90
CA ASP A 7 8.14 7.96 -21.36
C ASP A 7 7.85 9.25 -22.16
N GLY A 8 8.16 10.41 -21.55
CA GLY A 8 7.99 11.74 -22.16
C GLY A 8 6.61 12.36 -21.93
N VAL A 9 5.75 11.75 -21.12
CA VAL A 9 4.42 12.28 -20.74
C VAL A 9 4.44 12.68 -19.26
N ILE A 10 3.92 13.90 -18.99
CA ILE A 10 3.73 14.36 -17.60
C ILE A 10 2.66 13.51 -16.93
N ARG A 11 2.97 13.02 -15.75
CA ARG A 11 2.13 12.15 -14.92
C ARG A 11 2.05 12.68 -13.50
N ASP A 12 1.05 12.21 -12.77
CA ASP A 12 0.95 12.39 -11.32
C ASP A 12 1.87 11.42 -10.55
N LYS A 13 1.97 11.66 -9.26
CA LYS A 13 2.72 10.80 -8.35
C LYS A 13 2.14 9.39 -8.29
N GLU A 14 0.81 9.24 -8.37
CA GLU A 14 0.14 7.94 -8.32
C GLU A 14 0.58 7.05 -9.48
N ALA A 15 0.67 7.58 -10.70
CA ALA A 15 1.18 6.85 -11.86
C ALA A 15 2.64 6.41 -11.68
N PHE A 16 3.48 7.22 -11.02
CA PHE A 16 4.85 6.84 -10.68
C PHE A 16 4.89 5.74 -9.61
N ASP A 17 4.10 5.83 -8.55
CA ASP A 17 4.03 4.85 -7.48
C ASP A 17 3.48 3.49 -7.96
N LEU A 18 2.75 3.48 -9.06
CA LEU A 18 2.25 2.25 -9.70
C LEU A 18 3.29 1.54 -10.55
N LEU A 19 4.41 2.20 -10.92
CA LEU A 19 5.47 1.57 -11.70
C LEU A 19 6.15 0.47 -10.90
N GLU A 20 6.38 -0.64 -11.57
CA GLU A 20 7.19 -1.71 -11.03
C GLU A 20 8.68 -1.40 -11.24
N PRO A 21 9.56 -1.56 -10.24
CA PRO A 21 10.99 -1.30 -10.39
C PRO A 21 11.61 -2.03 -11.61
N TYR A 22 11.07 -3.20 -11.93
CA TYR A 22 11.54 -4.02 -13.06
C TYR A 22 11.14 -3.49 -14.43
N GLU A 23 10.18 -2.55 -14.50
CA GLU A 23 9.77 -1.87 -15.73
C GLU A 23 10.70 -0.73 -16.09
N ILE A 24 11.42 -0.20 -15.12
CA ILE A 24 12.26 0.98 -15.28
C ILE A 24 13.57 0.58 -15.95
N ASP A 25 13.89 1.26 -17.05
CA ASP A 25 15.18 1.18 -17.71
C ASP A 25 16.13 2.24 -17.17
N GLN A 26 15.64 3.48 -17.08
CA GLN A 26 16.41 4.62 -16.59
C GLN A 26 15.55 5.58 -15.78
N MET A 27 16.14 6.13 -14.73
CA MET A 27 15.56 7.22 -13.95
C MET A 27 16.58 8.35 -13.80
N SER A 28 16.15 9.59 -14.03
CA SER A 28 16.97 10.79 -13.91
C SER A 28 16.24 11.86 -13.13
N PHE A 29 16.98 12.57 -12.28
CA PHE A 29 16.46 13.66 -11.46
C PHE A 29 17.02 14.99 -11.97
N LEU A 30 16.16 15.85 -12.51
CA LEU A 30 16.53 17.21 -12.94
C LEU A 30 16.24 18.17 -11.78
N LYS A 31 17.30 18.64 -11.15
CA LYS A 31 17.24 19.60 -10.03
C LYS A 31 17.63 21.02 -10.45
N ASP A 32 18.27 21.17 -11.60
CA ASP A 32 18.72 22.47 -12.11
C ASP A 32 17.60 23.19 -12.84
N ALA A 33 17.43 24.48 -12.55
CA ALA A 33 16.44 25.31 -13.23
C ALA A 33 16.62 25.34 -14.76
N ALA A 34 17.86 25.25 -15.25
CA ALA A 34 18.15 25.25 -16.70
C ALA A 34 17.61 23.99 -17.39
N THR A 35 17.82 22.81 -16.79
CA THR A 35 17.36 21.52 -17.36
C THR A 35 15.87 21.29 -17.13
N ALA A 36 15.32 21.81 -16.03
CA ALA A 36 13.90 21.71 -15.71
C ALA A 36 13.03 22.71 -16.50
N SER A 37 13.63 23.77 -17.05
CA SER A 37 12.91 24.88 -17.74
C SER A 37 12.04 24.42 -18.91
N ILE A 38 12.39 23.33 -19.60
CA ILE A 38 11.59 22.77 -20.70
C ILE A 38 10.21 22.27 -20.26
N TYR A 39 10.02 22.04 -18.96
CA TYR A 39 8.74 21.60 -18.36
C TYR A 39 7.96 22.76 -17.73
N GLY A 40 8.46 24.01 -17.89
CA GLY A 40 7.78 25.23 -17.42
C GLY A 40 7.73 25.37 -15.90
N SER A 41 6.75 26.15 -15.42
CA SER A 41 6.59 26.47 -13.99
C SER A 41 6.26 25.25 -13.11
N ALA A 42 5.70 24.21 -13.67
CA ALA A 42 5.38 22.96 -12.95
C ALA A 42 6.64 22.21 -12.44
N ALA A 43 7.81 22.50 -13.03
CA ALA A 43 9.09 21.89 -12.66
C ALA A 43 9.82 22.60 -11.52
N GLY A 44 9.18 23.55 -10.82
CA GLY A 44 9.81 24.34 -9.74
C GLY A 44 10.39 23.53 -8.58
N ASN A 45 9.85 22.34 -8.33
CA ASN A 45 10.35 21.39 -7.32
C ASN A 45 11.26 20.28 -7.92
N GLY A 46 11.73 20.46 -9.16
CA GLY A 46 12.49 19.47 -9.91
C GLY A 46 11.62 18.52 -10.72
N VAL A 47 12.26 17.71 -11.57
CA VAL A 47 11.61 16.74 -12.46
C VAL A 47 12.23 15.37 -12.29
N VAL A 48 11.39 14.36 -12.18
CA VAL A 48 11.77 12.94 -12.21
C VAL A 48 11.44 12.40 -13.59
N LEU A 49 12.47 12.12 -14.38
CA LEU A 49 12.33 11.50 -15.69
C LEU A 49 12.46 9.99 -15.55
N VAL A 50 11.46 9.26 -16.02
CA VAL A 50 11.46 7.80 -16.05
C VAL A 50 11.31 7.31 -17.48
N THR A 51 12.23 6.44 -17.89
CA THR A 51 12.12 5.70 -19.15
C THR A 51 11.87 4.25 -18.82
N THR A 52 10.82 3.67 -19.41
CA THR A 52 10.49 2.27 -19.21
C THR A 52 11.23 1.37 -20.21
N LYS A 53 11.42 0.09 -19.85
CA LYS A 53 12.12 -0.88 -20.69
C LYS A 53 11.46 -1.07 -22.04
N GLY A 54 12.28 -1.09 -23.06
CA GLY A 54 11.88 -1.36 -24.45
C GLY A 54 12.43 -2.69 -24.98
N GLY A 55 12.02 -3.07 -26.17
CA GLY A 55 12.57 -4.20 -26.90
C GLY A 55 13.92 -3.88 -27.53
N THR A 56 14.64 -4.91 -27.94
CA THR A 56 15.95 -4.81 -28.60
C THR A 56 15.84 -5.33 -30.03
N LYS A 57 16.43 -4.60 -31.01
CA LYS A 57 16.45 -5.02 -32.42
C LYS A 57 17.24 -6.33 -32.60
N ASN A 58 16.83 -7.14 -33.58
CA ASN A 58 17.52 -8.36 -33.99
C ASN A 58 17.80 -9.33 -32.83
N GLN A 59 16.91 -9.35 -31.83
CA GLN A 59 17.02 -10.21 -30.66
C GLN A 59 15.90 -11.25 -30.66
N LYS A 60 16.27 -12.52 -30.48
CA LYS A 60 15.29 -13.59 -30.21
C LYS A 60 14.54 -13.27 -28.91
N PRO A 61 13.29 -13.72 -28.77
CA PRO A 61 12.53 -13.52 -27.54
C PRO A 61 13.31 -14.03 -26.32
N ILE A 62 13.50 -13.13 -25.33
CA ILE A 62 14.06 -13.48 -24.02
C ILE A 62 12.93 -13.35 -23.00
N PHE A 63 12.67 -14.43 -22.29
CA PHE A 63 11.70 -14.48 -21.21
C PHE A 63 12.44 -14.33 -19.89
N ASN A 64 11.94 -13.42 -19.03
CA ASN A 64 12.45 -13.24 -17.69
C ASN A 64 11.29 -13.41 -16.70
N TYR A 65 11.47 -14.31 -15.75
CA TYR A 65 10.56 -14.45 -14.62
C TYR A 65 11.28 -14.05 -13.34
N GLN A 66 10.57 -13.30 -12.51
CA GLN A 66 11.02 -12.94 -11.17
C GLN A 66 9.90 -13.21 -10.19
N GLY A 67 10.22 -13.91 -9.12
CA GLY A 67 9.32 -14.18 -8.01
C GLY A 67 9.97 -13.81 -6.69
N SER A 68 9.20 -13.24 -5.78
CA SER A 68 9.62 -12.97 -4.41
C SER A 68 8.50 -13.31 -3.45
N TYR A 69 8.90 -13.78 -2.28
CA TYR A 69 8.04 -13.94 -1.12
C TYR A 69 8.76 -13.31 0.07
N ALA A 70 8.08 -12.45 0.78
CA ALA A 70 8.61 -11.81 1.97
C ALA A 70 7.57 -11.90 3.11
N PHE A 71 8.07 -12.10 4.31
CA PHE A 71 7.28 -11.98 5.53
C PHE A 71 8.05 -11.12 6.52
N SER A 72 7.32 -10.42 7.35
CA SER A 72 7.88 -9.55 8.38
C SER A 72 7.30 -9.92 9.73
N LYS A 73 8.07 -9.67 10.78
CA LYS A 73 7.59 -9.75 12.16
C LYS A 73 8.20 -8.59 12.94
N PRO A 74 7.54 -8.13 13.99
CA PRO A 74 8.12 -7.13 14.87
C PRO A 74 9.46 -7.59 15.42
N THR A 75 10.42 -6.70 15.49
CA THR A 75 11.72 -6.95 16.14
C THR A 75 11.62 -6.93 17.67
N GLN A 76 10.57 -6.29 18.18
CA GLN A 76 10.17 -6.28 19.59
C GLN A 76 8.69 -6.60 19.67
N GLU A 77 8.28 -7.30 20.72
CA GLU A 77 6.86 -7.49 21.02
C GLU A 77 6.24 -6.11 21.28
N LEU A 78 5.23 -5.75 20.46
CA LEU A 78 4.50 -4.52 20.63
C LEU A 78 3.68 -4.61 21.91
N PHE A 79 4.06 -3.83 22.93
CA PHE A 79 3.34 -3.69 24.20
C PHE A 79 3.34 -4.91 25.15
N ALA A 80 4.06 -6.00 24.87
CA ALA A 80 3.95 -7.24 25.62
C ALA A 80 4.33 -7.09 27.11
N ASP A 81 5.31 -6.27 27.45
CA ASP A 81 5.86 -6.19 28.79
C ASP A 81 5.72 -4.81 29.48
N ARG A 82 4.97 -3.89 28.86
CA ARG A 82 4.94 -2.51 29.37
C ARG A 82 3.72 -2.16 30.20
N TRP A 83 2.64 -2.94 30.08
CA TRP A 83 1.38 -2.67 30.74
C TRP A 83 0.52 -3.93 30.72
N ASP A 84 0.23 -4.49 31.87
CA ASP A 84 -0.62 -5.67 32.04
C ASP A 84 -1.91 -5.37 32.81
N ALA A 85 -2.70 -6.40 33.11
CA ALA A 85 -3.94 -6.24 33.84
C ALA A 85 -3.73 -5.75 35.28
N ILE A 86 -2.60 -6.06 35.91
CA ILE A 86 -2.27 -5.58 37.26
C ILE A 86 -1.95 -4.07 37.21
N ASP A 87 -1.21 -3.63 36.18
CA ASP A 87 -0.95 -2.21 35.95
C ASP A 87 -2.25 -1.41 35.74
N ASP A 88 -3.25 -1.99 35.06
CA ASP A 88 -4.57 -1.38 34.90
C ASP A 88 -5.28 -1.20 36.24
N LEU A 89 -5.26 -2.22 37.12
CA LEU A 89 -5.85 -2.13 38.46
C LEU A 89 -5.14 -1.08 39.30
N ASP A 90 -3.80 -1.04 39.23
CA ASP A 90 -2.99 -0.03 39.91
C ASP A 90 -3.32 1.38 39.42
N TYR A 91 -3.45 1.55 38.10
CA TYR A 91 -3.84 2.82 37.51
C TYR A 91 -5.23 3.28 37.98
N GLN A 92 -6.23 2.40 37.93
CA GLN A 92 -7.59 2.71 38.39
C GLN A 92 -7.61 3.11 39.88
N ASN A 93 -6.89 2.37 40.73
CA ASN A 93 -6.76 2.68 42.14
C ASN A 93 -6.00 3.98 42.37
N ALA A 94 -4.97 4.28 41.57
CA ALA A 94 -4.25 5.56 41.65
C ALA A 94 -5.14 6.76 41.29
N VAL A 95 -5.96 6.64 40.23
CA VAL A 95 -6.94 7.65 39.83
C VAL A 95 -7.96 7.88 40.95
N ALA A 96 -8.51 6.81 41.55
CA ALA A 96 -9.46 6.91 42.64
C ALA A 96 -8.85 7.64 43.89
N ARG A 97 -7.61 7.30 44.24
CA ARG A 97 -6.86 8.02 45.32
C ARG A 97 -6.72 9.51 45.03
N PHE A 98 -6.35 9.84 43.77
CA PHE A 98 -6.21 11.23 43.34
C PHE A 98 -7.54 12.00 43.41
N GLN A 99 -8.65 11.35 43.06
CA GLN A 99 -9.99 11.91 43.08
C GLN A 99 -10.63 11.92 44.49
N GLY A 100 -10.02 11.23 45.44
CA GLY A 100 -10.58 11.10 46.80
C GLY A 100 -11.81 10.20 46.87
N THR A 101 -11.94 9.25 45.89
CA THR A 101 -13.03 8.28 45.82
C THR A 101 -12.61 6.93 46.40
N PRO A 102 -13.55 6.05 46.79
CA PRO A 102 -13.23 4.68 47.22
C PRO A 102 -12.45 3.93 46.15
N LEU A 103 -11.52 3.06 46.55
CA LEU A 103 -10.74 2.24 45.63
C LEU A 103 -11.66 1.25 44.92
N PRO A 104 -11.68 1.21 43.58
CA PRO A 104 -12.52 0.31 42.82
C PRO A 104 -12.04 -1.14 42.90
N ASN A 105 -10.74 -1.37 43.08
CA ASN A 105 -10.14 -2.71 43.01
C ASN A 105 -9.54 -3.10 44.39
N GLY A 106 -10.00 -4.24 44.96
CA GLY A 106 -9.50 -4.84 46.18
C GLY A 106 -8.56 -6.02 45.92
N GLU A 107 -8.07 -6.67 46.96
CA GLU A 107 -7.16 -7.82 46.86
C GLU A 107 -7.79 -8.99 46.11
N GLU A 108 -9.11 -9.16 46.16
CA GLU A 108 -9.82 -10.22 45.41
C GLU A 108 -9.68 -10.03 43.91
N GLU A 109 -9.80 -8.78 43.41
CA GLU A 109 -9.57 -8.45 42.01
C GLU A 109 -8.13 -8.77 41.59
N TYR A 110 -7.16 -8.30 42.36
CA TYR A 110 -5.74 -8.56 42.06
C TYR A 110 -5.43 -10.07 42.06
N ALA A 111 -5.96 -10.81 43.01
CA ALA A 111 -5.81 -12.28 43.07
C ALA A 111 -6.43 -12.94 41.84
N TYR A 112 -7.64 -12.51 41.42
CA TYR A 112 -8.33 -13.07 40.25
C TYR A 112 -7.48 -12.96 38.99
N PHE A 113 -6.96 -11.75 38.66
CA PHE A 113 -6.14 -11.53 37.45
C PHE A 113 -4.78 -12.25 37.55
N ARG A 114 -4.14 -12.22 38.71
CA ARG A 114 -2.83 -12.85 38.96
C ARG A 114 -2.89 -14.36 38.87
N ASP A 115 -3.82 -14.98 39.58
CA ASP A 115 -3.91 -16.42 39.71
C ASP A 115 -4.39 -17.11 38.44
N ASN A 116 -5.29 -16.44 37.70
CA ASN A 116 -5.79 -16.91 36.40
C ASN A 116 -4.92 -16.47 35.23
N LYS A 117 -3.89 -15.62 35.41
CA LYS A 117 -3.02 -15.07 34.38
C LYS A 117 -3.80 -14.41 33.25
N ILE A 118 -4.86 -13.68 33.60
CA ILE A 118 -5.72 -13.01 32.65
C ILE A 118 -5.09 -11.68 32.24
N ASN A 119 -4.98 -11.48 30.94
CA ASN A 119 -4.47 -10.25 30.35
C ASN A 119 -5.09 -10.10 28.94
N TYR A 120 -6.13 -9.29 28.80
CA TYR A 120 -6.83 -9.10 27.53
C TYR A 120 -6.07 -8.11 26.65
N ASN A 121 -5.36 -8.60 25.65
CA ASN A 121 -4.61 -7.75 24.71
C ASN A 121 -5.29 -7.72 23.35
N VAL A 122 -5.65 -6.53 22.87
CA VAL A 122 -6.26 -6.32 21.54
C VAL A 122 -5.43 -6.97 20.44
N ASN A 123 -4.11 -6.85 20.52
CA ASN A 123 -3.20 -7.36 19.49
C ASN A 123 -3.25 -8.87 19.33
N ASP A 124 -3.61 -9.62 20.39
CA ASP A 124 -3.73 -11.09 20.30
C ASP A 124 -4.84 -11.53 19.35
N TYR A 125 -5.80 -10.64 19.07
CA TYR A 125 -6.94 -10.90 18.20
C TYR A 125 -6.78 -10.33 16.80
N ILE A 126 -6.14 -9.17 16.65
CA ILE A 126 -6.14 -8.42 15.41
C ILE A 126 -4.79 -8.38 14.70
N TRP A 127 -3.69 -8.67 15.41
CA TRP A 127 -2.35 -8.63 14.85
C TRP A 127 -2.03 -9.91 14.08
N GLN A 128 -1.37 -9.75 12.95
CA GLN A 128 -0.75 -10.84 12.19
C GLN A 128 0.61 -10.40 11.65
N ASN A 129 1.48 -11.35 11.36
CA ASN A 129 2.73 -11.07 10.69
C ASN A 129 2.45 -10.76 9.21
N PRO A 130 2.79 -9.55 8.73
CA PRO A 130 2.54 -9.19 7.35
C PRO A 130 3.40 -10.01 6.40
N TRP A 131 2.84 -10.32 5.24
CA TRP A 131 3.55 -11.02 4.18
C TRP A 131 3.19 -10.43 2.82
N ASN A 132 4.09 -10.59 1.86
CA ASN A 132 3.78 -10.30 0.47
C ASN A 132 4.39 -11.34 -0.47
N THR A 133 3.76 -11.50 -1.62
CA THR A 133 4.32 -12.26 -2.73
C THR A 133 4.18 -11.45 -4.01
N LYS A 134 5.23 -11.45 -4.81
CA LYS A 134 5.28 -10.74 -6.08
C LYS A 134 5.82 -11.64 -7.16
N HIS A 135 5.14 -11.66 -8.30
CA HIS A 135 5.52 -12.41 -9.48
C HIS A 135 5.48 -11.50 -10.71
N SER A 136 6.51 -11.53 -11.52
CA SER A 136 6.54 -10.84 -12.80
C SER A 136 7.11 -11.73 -13.89
N LEU A 137 6.47 -11.67 -15.05
CA LEU A 137 6.92 -12.34 -16.26
C LEU A 137 7.06 -11.28 -17.35
N SER A 138 8.21 -11.20 -17.97
CA SER A 138 8.43 -10.31 -19.09
C SER A 138 9.02 -11.06 -20.29
N VAL A 139 8.73 -10.54 -21.46
CA VAL A 139 9.34 -10.96 -22.71
C VAL A 139 9.82 -9.72 -23.47
N ASN A 140 11.04 -9.74 -23.93
CA ASN A 140 11.61 -8.72 -24.80
C ASN A 140 12.28 -9.35 -26.02
N GLY A 141 12.26 -8.63 -27.12
CA GLY A 141 12.88 -9.10 -28.36
C GLY A 141 12.63 -8.13 -29.52
N GLY A 142 12.97 -8.58 -30.73
CA GLY A 142 12.71 -7.79 -31.92
C GLY A 142 13.37 -8.35 -33.16
N THR A 143 12.92 -7.82 -34.28
CA THR A 143 13.50 -8.01 -35.62
C THR A 143 14.28 -6.76 -36.03
N ASP A 144 14.66 -6.67 -37.29
CA ASP A 144 15.25 -5.46 -37.87
C ASP A 144 14.30 -4.24 -37.82
N LYS A 145 12.96 -4.47 -37.87
CA LYS A 145 11.93 -3.43 -37.95
C LYS A 145 11.05 -3.29 -36.71
N VAL A 146 11.00 -4.31 -35.89
CA VAL A 146 10.07 -4.35 -34.74
C VAL A 146 10.85 -4.63 -33.47
N LYS A 147 10.59 -3.84 -32.42
CA LYS A 147 11.07 -4.09 -31.06
C LYS A 147 9.87 -4.16 -30.15
N TYR A 148 9.87 -5.11 -29.23
CA TYR A 148 8.79 -5.25 -28.27
C TYR A 148 9.31 -5.61 -26.88
N TYR A 149 8.61 -5.10 -25.90
CA TYR A 149 8.69 -5.49 -24.50
C TYR A 149 7.27 -5.65 -23.97
N VAL A 150 6.97 -6.78 -23.35
CA VAL A 150 5.69 -7.04 -22.69
C VAL A 150 5.99 -7.60 -21.31
N MET A 151 5.32 -7.08 -20.28
CA MET A 151 5.44 -7.56 -18.92
C MET A 151 4.07 -7.64 -18.26
N GLY A 152 3.83 -8.74 -17.55
CA GLY A 152 2.73 -8.91 -16.62
C GLY A 152 3.26 -9.12 -15.21
N SER A 153 2.63 -8.50 -14.21
CA SER A 153 2.97 -8.72 -12.80
C SER A 153 1.73 -8.89 -11.92
N PHE A 154 1.96 -9.60 -10.83
CA PHE A 154 0.99 -9.82 -9.77
C PHE A 154 1.67 -9.60 -8.42
N LEU A 155 1.02 -8.82 -7.57
CA LEU A 155 1.38 -8.61 -6.17
C LEU A 155 0.17 -9.01 -5.31
N ALA A 156 0.43 -9.77 -4.25
CA ALA A 156 -0.52 -9.94 -3.16
C ALA A 156 0.20 -9.70 -1.85
N GLU A 157 -0.41 -8.92 -0.98
CA GLU A 157 0.13 -8.59 0.33
C GLU A 157 -0.96 -8.55 1.39
N GLU A 158 -0.60 -8.94 2.59
CA GLU A 158 -1.41 -8.78 3.79
C GLU A 158 -0.65 -7.96 4.81
N GLY A 159 -1.34 -7.00 5.41
CA GLY A 159 -0.78 -6.08 6.39
C GLY A 159 -0.68 -6.67 7.80
N SER A 160 -0.23 -5.85 8.73
CA SER A 160 -0.04 -6.22 10.14
C SER A 160 -1.35 -6.46 10.91
N TYR A 161 -2.46 -5.93 10.43
CA TYR A 161 -3.78 -6.20 11.00
C TYR A 161 -4.58 -7.12 10.08
N VAL A 162 -5.34 -8.02 10.70
CA VAL A 162 -6.17 -9.00 10.01
C VAL A 162 -7.15 -8.36 9.05
N SER A 163 -7.50 -8.08 8.16
CA SER A 163 -8.38 -7.33 7.25
C SER A 163 -7.64 -6.32 6.37
N LEU A 164 -6.32 -6.14 6.55
CA LEU A 164 -5.54 -5.33 5.63
C LEU A 164 -4.96 -6.22 4.54
N ALA A 165 -5.38 -6.00 3.30
CA ALA A 165 -4.87 -6.75 2.16
C ALA A 165 -4.88 -5.90 0.88
N ASN A 166 -3.89 -6.10 0.03
CA ASN A 166 -3.83 -5.52 -1.31
C ASN A 166 -3.53 -6.60 -2.34
N LYS A 167 -4.18 -6.51 -3.51
CA LYS A 167 -3.86 -7.33 -4.69
C LYS A 167 -3.75 -6.43 -5.90
N LYS A 168 -2.58 -6.42 -6.52
CA LYS A 168 -2.30 -5.59 -7.70
C LYS A 168 -1.96 -6.47 -8.90
N PHE A 169 -2.54 -6.13 -10.04
CA PHE A 169 -2.22 -6.68 -11.34
C PHE A 169 -1.71 -5.56 -12.24
N SER A 170 -0.61 -5.77 -12.94
CA SER A 170 -0.07 -4.80 -13.88
C SER A 170 0.24 -5.49 -15.20
N LEU A 171 -0.04 -4.81 -16.30
CA LEU A 171 0.31 -5.21 -17.65
C LEU A 171 0.93 -4.03 -18.37
N ARG A 172 2.11 -4.21 -18.94
CA ARG A 172 2.80 -3.22 -19.75
C ARG A 172 3.19 -3.79 -21.08
N SER A 173 3.04 -3.00 -22.13
CA SER A 173 3.47 -3.34 -23.48
C SER A 173 4.10 -2.14 -24.16
N ASN A 174 5.36 -2.23 -24.54
CA ASN A 174 6.09 -1.24 -25.30
C ASN A 174 6.48 -1.84 -26.65
N LEU A 175 5.92 -1.28 -27.71
CA LEU A 175 6.13 -1.69 -29.09
C LEU A 175 6.75 -0.54 -29.87
N SER A 176 7.79 -0.81 -30.63
CA SER A 176 8.40 0.14 -31.57
C SER A 176 8.52 -0.50 -32.94
N VAL A 177 7.99 0.16 -33.96
CA VAL A 177 7.93 -0.33 -35.34
C VAL A 177 8.51 0.69 -36.30
N ASP A 178 9.55 0.32 -37.05
CA ASP A 178 10.07 1.11 -38.15
C ASP A 178 9.15 0.93 -39.37
N LEU A 179 8.19 1.84 -39.54
CA LEU A 179 7.23 1.81 -40.65
C LEU A 179 7.92 2.06 -41.98
N THR A 180 8.87 2.99 -41.99
CA THR A 180 9.75 3.29 -43.12
C THR A 180 11.15 3.58 -42.58
N LYS A 181 12.12 3.82 -43.46
CA LYS A 181 13.46 4.30 -43.06
C LYS A 181 13.47 5.67 -42.38
N TYR A 182 12.35 6.40 -42.44
CA TYR A 182 12.20 7.74 -41.89
C TYR A 182 11.22 7.84 -40.75
N ILE A 183 10.32 6.86 -40.57
CA ILE A 183 9.21 6.93 -39.61
C ILE A 183 9.25 5.71 -38.71
N THR A 184 9.44 5.96 -37.41
CA THR A 184 9.30 4.95 -36.35
C THR A 184 8.06 5.27 -35.52
N MET A 185 7.15 4.33 -35.43
CA MET A 185 5.97 4.38 -34.53
C MET A 185 6.31 3.69 -33.21
N ASN A 186 5.98 4.33 -32.09
CA ASN A 186 6.05 3.72 -30.77
C ASN A 186 4.65 3.69 -30.15
N VAL A 187 4.31 2.58 -29.53
CA VAL A 187 3.07 2.36 -28.79
C VAL A 187 3.41 1.83 -27.40
N ASN A 188 3.07 2.58 -26.38
CA ASN A 188 3.23 2.19 -24.98
C ASN A 188 1.83 2.05 -24.36
N LEU A 189 1.54 0.89 -23.82
CA LEU A 189 0.30 0.59 -23.10
C LEU A 189 0.65 0.17 -21.67
N ASP A 190 -0.11 0.71 -20.73
CA ASP A 190 0.02 0.39 -19.33
C ASP A 190 -1.38 0.23 -18.73
N ALA A 191 -1.63 -0.92 -18.11
CA ALA A 191 -2.89 -1.23 -17.45
C ALA A 191 -2.61 -1.78 -16.05
N ASN A 192 -3.20 -1.13 -15.05
CA ASN A 192 -3.04 -1.50 -13.64
C ASN A 192 -4.40 -1.65 -12.98
N GLN A 193 -4.53 -2.66 -12.13
CA GLN A 193 -5.65 -2.79 -11.21
C GLN A 193 -5.13 -3.10 -9.82
N SER A 194 -5.48 -2.24 -8.84
CA SER A 194 -5.30 -2.49 -7.41
C SER A 194 -6.65 -2.78 -6.76
N ASN A 195 -6.66 -3.72 -5.84
CA ASN A 195 -7.81 -4.05 -4.99
C ASN A 195 -7.33 -4.01 -3.55
N ASP A 196 -7.62 -2.92 -2.89
CA ASP A 196 -7.28 -2.69 -1.49
C ASP A 196 -8.46 -3.10 -0.62
N LYS A 197 -8.18 -3.78 0.48
CA LYS A 197 -9.17 -4.15 1.50
C LYS A 197 -8.67 -3.71 2.85
N ARG A 198 -9.52 -3.04 3.62
CA ARG A 198 -9.29 -2.74 5.04
C ARG A 198 -10.57 -2.96 5.86
N PHE A 199 -10.43 -3.01 7.19
CA PHE A 199 -11.56 -2.92 8.09
C PHE A 199 -12.31 -1.60 7.88
N TYR A 200 -13.62 -1.61 8.10
CA TYR A 200 -14.41 -0.38 8.04
C TYR A 200 -14.14 0.48 9.28
N TRP A 201 -13.83 1.75 9.06
CA TRP A 201 -13.62 2.73 10.11
C TRP A 201 -14.66 3.84 10.00
N PRO A 202 -15.59 3.97 10.96
CA PRO A 202 -16.72 4.90 10.82
C PRO A 202 -16.35 6.37 11.04
N PHE A 203 -15.13 6.64 11.53
CA PHE A 203 -14.70 7.98 11.94
C PHE A 203 -13.84 8.69 10.91
N SER A 204 -13.36 7.99 9.90
CA SER A 204 -12.57 8.57 8.81
C SER A 204 -12.61 7.68 7.55
N ASP A 205 -12.70 8.33 6.39
CA ASP A 205 -12.52 7.69 5.09
C ASP A 205 -11.04 7.56 4.70
N ASP A 206 -10.15 8.27 5.41
CA ASP A 206 -8.71 8.20 5.20
C ASP A 206 -8.14 6.88 5.75
N ASP A 207 -7.38 6.17 4.90
CA ASP A 207 -6.85 4.85 5.23
C ASP A 207 -5.77 4.93 6.32
N ASP A 208 -4.89 5.92 6.27
CA ASP A 208 -3.83 6.13 7.26
C ASP A 208 -4.42 6.52 8.61
N GLN A 209 -5.42 7.40 8.61
CA GLN A 209 -6.12 7.81 9.82
C GLN A 209 -6.84 6.63 10.48
N ALA A 210 -7.47 5.75 9.71
CA ALA A 210 -8.15 4.57 10.23
C ALA A 210 -7.18 3.62 10.97
N VAL A 211 -6.00 3.39 10.40
CA VAL A 211 -4.96 2.55 11.00
C VAL A 211 -4.36 3.23 12.24
N TYR A 212 -4.12 4.53 12.17
CA TYR A 212 -3.61 5.31 13.31
C TYR A 212 -4.58 5.32 14.50
N ASP A 213 -5.86 5.52 14.23
CA ASP A 213 -6.89 5.49 15.27
C ASP A 213 -7.04 4.10 15.90
N LEU A 214 -7.00 3.05 15.09
CA LEU A 214 -6.97 1.68 15.61
C LEU A 214 -5.77 1.46 16.53
N TYR A 215 -4.58 1.91 16.12
CA TYR A 215 -3.38 1.84 16.96
C TYR A 215 -3.58 2.54 18.31
N ARG A 216 -4.16 3.75 18.31
CA ARG A 216 -4.50 4.46 19.56
C ARG A 216 -5.47 3.68 20.43
N CYS A 217 -6.47 3.01 19.83
CA CYS A 217 -7.41 2.18 20.58
C CYS A 217 -6.72 0.97 21.21
N THR A 218 -5.82 0.32 20.49
CA THR A 218 -5.07 -0.82 21.03
C THR A 218 -4.20 -0.41 22.23
N PHE A 219 -3.68 0.81 22.18
CA PHE A 219 -2.86 1.38 23.25
C PHE A 219 -3.70 1.73 24.50
N ASN A 220 -4.92 2.22 24.29
CA ASN A 220 -5.80 2.69 25.37
C ASN A 220 -6.73 1.57 25.92
N ALA A 221 -6.77 0.40 25.29
CA ALA A 221 -7.61 -0.70 25.73
C ALA A 221 -7.11 -1.29 27.06
N MET A 222 -8.00 -1.34 28.06
CA MET A 222 -7.69 -1.93 29.35
C MET A 222 -7.50 -3.44 29.22
N LYS A 223 -6.49 -3.95 29.91
CA LYS A 223 -6.14 -5.39 29.93
C LYS A 223 -7.02 -6.20 30.90
N THR A 224 -7.77 -5.51 31.74
CA THR A 224 -8.75 -6.11 32.66
C THR A 224 -10.11 -6.36 32.02
N THR A 225 -10.37 -5.80 30.82
CA THR A 225 -11.69 -5.86 30.20
C THR A 225 -11.70 -6.78 28.98
N PRO A 226 -12.53 -7.87 29.02
CA PRO A 226 -12.64 -8.81 27.91
C PRO A 226 -13.31 -8.17 26.68
N PHE A 227 -12.95 -8.64 25.48
CA PHE A 227 -13.55 -8.19 24.22
C PHE A 227 -14.76 -9.03 23.81
N TYR A 228 -14.90 -10.23 24.36
CA TYR A 228 -15.98 -11.17 24.05
C TYR A 228 -16.45 -11.88 25.30
N SER A 229 -17.68 -12.40 25.26
CA SER A 229 -18.26 -13.29 26.27
C SER A 229 -18.77 -14.57 25.62
N TYR A 230 -19.09 -15.57 26.46
CA TYR A 230 -19.92 -16.69 26.06
C TYR A 230 -21.40 -16.36 26.20
N LEU A 231 -22.27 -17.26 25.73
CA LEU A 231 -23.75 -17.10 25.81
C LEU A 231 -24.26 -16.87 27.24
N ASP A 232 -23.59 -17.43 28.23
CA ASP A 232 -23.93 -17.29 29.66
C ASP A 232 -23.37 -15.98 30.27
N GLY A 233 -22.71 -15.14 29.46
CA GLY A 233 -22.13 -13.87 29.91
C GLY A 233 -20.73 -14.01 30.52
N THR A 234 -20.16 -15.21 30.62
CA THR A 234 -18.78 -15.38 31.13
C THR A 234 -17.76 -14.81 30.13
N PRO A 235 -16.66 -14.17 30.60
CA PRO A 235 -15.60 -13.65 29.73
C PRO A 235 -15.00 -14.72 28.83
N ALA A 236 -14.80 -14.40 27.55
CA ALA A 236 -14.15 -15.29 26.59
C ALA A 236 -12.79 -14.75 26.16
N ASN A 237 -11.78 -15.63 26.10
CA ASN A 237 -10.43 -15.33 25.61
C ASN A 237 -10.30 -15.51 24.09
N THR A 238 -11.38 -15.78 23.39
CA THR A 238 -11.44 -16.00 21.95
C THR A 238 -12.59 -15.22 21.34
N ILE A 239 -12.54 -15.02 20.03
CA ILE A 239 -13.64 -14.40 19.27
C ILE A 239 -14.87 -15.30 19.35
N THR A 240 -16.00 -14.70 19.74
CA THR A 240 -17.32 -15.35 19.81
C THR A 240 -18.37 -14.50 19.11
N ASP A 241 -19.62 -14.97 19.07
CA ASP A 241 -20.75 -14.21 18.54
C ASP A 241 -21.27 -13.12 19.50
N TYR A 242 -20.64 -12.97 20.68
CA TYR A 242 -21.07 -12.04 21.73
C TYR A 242 -19.98 -11.01 22.07
N PRO A 243 -19.78 -9.98 21.20
CA PRO A 243 -18.80 -8.93 21.45
C PRO A 243 -19.23 -8.06 22.64
N ILE A 244 -18.27 -7.69 23.48
CA ILE A 244 -18.46 -6.76 24.59
C ILE A 244 -18.06 -5.36 24.11
N TYR A 245 -19.00 -4.42 24.17
CA TYR A 245 -18.78 -3.03 23.82
C TYR A 245 -18.45 -2.21 25.05
N GLN A 246 -17.43 -1.39 24.96
CA GLN A 246 -16.88 -0.60 26.05
C GLN A 246 -16.72 0.85 25.65
N ASP A 247 -16.45 1.70 26.63
CA ASP A 247 -16.15 3.11 26.41
C ASP A 247 -14.63 3.30 26.37
N TYR A 248 -14.12 3.73 25.21
CA TYR A 248 -12.72 4.08 25.00
C TYR A 248 -12.59 5.60 24.89
N GLY A 249 -12.65 6.29 26.02
CA GLY A 249 -12.59 7.75 26.05
C GLY A 249 -13.77 8.40 25.32
N SER A 250 -13.53 9.03 24.17
CA SER A 250 -14.59 9.65 23.37
C SER A 250 -15.40 8.64 22.50
N TRP A 251 -15.02 7.38 22.47
CA TRP A 251 -15.68 6.32 21.71
C TRP A 251 -16.47 5.39 22.62
N GLN A 252 -17.75 5.71 22.78
CA GLN A 252 -18.66 4.97 23.64
C GLN A 252 -19.32 3.81 22.89
N GLY A 253 -19.54 2.70 23.61
CA GLY A 253 -20.20 1.53 23.06
C GLY A 253 -19.45 0.88 21.91
N TRP A 254 -18.12 0.77 21.99
CA TRP A 254 -17.28 0.30 20.91
C TRP A 254 -16.40 -0.90 21.30
N ASN A 255 -16.02 -1.72 20.29
CA ASN A 255 -15.10 -2.84 20.45
C ASN A 255 -14.08 -2.84 19.31
N PRO A 256 -12.78 -2.55 19.59
CA PRO A 256 -11.76 -2.45 18.56
C PRO A 256 -11.49 -3.80 17.87
N VAL A 257 -11.65 -4.90 18.56
CA VAL A 257 -11.45 -6.25 18.00
C VAL A 257 -12.57 -6.55 17.00
N ASP A 258 -13.84 -6.39 17.40
CA ASP A 258 -14.99 -6.63 16.52
C ASP A 258 -14.97 -5.71 15.29
N GLN A 259 -14.45 -4.50 15.43
CA GLN A 259 -14.30 -3.57 14.31
C GLN A 259 -13.34 -4.11 13.23
N VAL A 260 -12.29 -4.81 13.62
CA VAL A 260 -11.26 -5.33 12.70
C VAL A 260 -11.59 -6.73 12.18
N VAL A 261 -12.04 -7.63 13.08
CA VAL A 261 -12.31 -9.04 12.74
C VAL A 261 -13.75 -9.27 12.25
N GLY A 262 -14.64 -8.30 12.47
CA GLY A 262 -16.03 -8.36 12.06
C GLY A 262 -16.24 -8.40 10.54
N ASN A 263 -17.51 -8.49 10.14
CA ASN A 263 -17.89 -8.62 8.73
C ASN A 263 -17.92 -7.29 7.97
N ARG A 264 -17.59 -6.18 8.62
CA ARG A 264 -17.57 -4.84 8.01
C ARG A 264 -16.19 -4.52 7.45
N TYR A 265 -16.12 -4.22 6.17
CA TYR A 265 -14.88 -3.86 5.50
C TYR A 265 -15.11 -2.80 4.42
N LEU A 266 -14.06 -2.04 4.11
CA LEU A 266 -13.98 -1.20 2.92
C LEU A 266 -13.13 -1.93 1.88
N LYS A 267 -13.63 -1.94 0.65
CA LYS A 267 -12.88 -2.46 -0.50
C LYS A 267 -12.81 -1.40 -1.58
N THR A 268 -11.61 -0.93 -1.84
CA THR A 268 -11.33 0.06 -2.88
C THR A 268 -10.72 -0.64 -4.08
N ARG A 269 -11.26 -0.36 -5.26
CA ARG A 269 -10.72 -0.85 -6.53
C ARG A 269 -10.31 0.33 -7.37
N ARG A 270 -9.02 0.42 -7.70
CA ARG A 270 -8.47 1.42 -8.61
C ARG A 270 -8.07 0.73 -9.90
N ARG A 271 -8.38 1.37 -11.04
CA ARG A 271 -8.01 0.87 -12.36
C ARG A 271 -7.46 2.01 -13.19
N ASN A 272 -6.28 1.83 -13.74
CA ASN A 272 -5.64 2.78 -14.60
C ASN A 272 -5.33 2.13 -15.94
N LEU A 273 -5.71 2.80 -17.03
CA LEU A 273 -5.37 2.40 -18.38
C LEU A 273 -4.73 3.59 -19.08
N ASN A 274 -3.48 3.45 -19.45
CA ASN A 274 -2.72 4.50 -20.10
C ASN A 274 -2.23 4.01 -21.44
N GLY A 275 -2.34 4.87 -22.47
CA GLY A 275 -1.84 4.61 -23.81
C GLY A 275 -1.07 5.80 -24.35
N ILE A 276 0.08 5.54 -24.94
CA ILE A 276 0.88 6.55 -25.64
C ILE A 276 1.15 6.02 -27.04
N VAL A 277 0.85 6.83 -28.05
CA VAL A 277 1.28 6.59 -29.43
C VAL A 277 2.14 7.76 -29.87
N SER A 278 3.33 7.46 -30.37
CA SER A 278 4.22 8.48 -30.91
C SER A 278 4.84 8.07 -32.23
N PHE A 279 5.08 9.07 -33.07
CA PHE A 279 5.79 8.92 -34.35
C PHE A 279 7.05 9.77 -34.28
N ASN A 280 8.19 9.14 -34.41
CA ASN A 280 9.47 9.80 -34.60
C ASN A 280 9.75 9.86 -36.11
N ILE A 281 9.89 11.04 -36.64
CA ILE A 281 10.08 11.30 -38.07
C ILE A 281 11.47 11.90 -38.28
N ASN A 282 12.32 11.15 -38.95
CA ASN A 282 13.64 11.61 -39.34
C ASN A 282 13.50 12.44 -40.64
N LEU A 283 13.93 13.68 -40.60
CA LEU A 283 13.86 14.64 -41.69
C LEU A 283 15.26 14.98 -42.25
N ASP A 284 16.25 14.11 -42.06
CA ASP A 284 17.62 14.27 -42.56
C ASP A 284 17.67 14.53 -44.05
N PHE A 285 16.66 14.09 -44.80
CA PHE A 285 16.53 14.34 -46.23
C PHE A 285 16.22 15.81 -46.57
N ILE A 286 15.75 16.60 -45.58
CA ILE A 286 15.54 18.05 -45.71
C ILE A 286 16.77 18.78 -45.19
N THR A 287 17.17 18.46 -43.93
CA THR A 287 18.31 19.08 -43.27
C THR A 287 18.93 18.05 -42.34
N LYS A 288 20.24 17.82 -42.45
CA LYS A 288 20.99 16.87 -41.64
C LYS A 288 20.81 17.15 -40.16
N GLY A 289 20.39 16.13 -39.40
CA GLY A 289 20.13 16.21 -37.97
C GLY A 289 18.72 16.72 -37.63
N LEU A 290 17.87 17.03 -38.59
CA LEU A 290 16.49 17.43 -38.35
C LEU A 290 15.63 16.19 -38.05
N SER A 291 14.86 16.25 -36.96
CA SER A 291 13.85 15.27 -36.63
C SER A 291 12.66 15.93 -35.95
N THR A 292 11.53 15.27 -35.97
CA THR A 292 10.34 15.70 -35.24
C THR A 292 9.67 14.50 -34.56
N LYS A 293 9.00 14.75 -33.45
CA LYS A 293 8.20 13.76 -32.72
C LYS A 293 6.77 14.28 -32.57
N VAL A 294 5.82 13.48 -32.99
CA VAL A 294 4.39 13.70 -32.74
C VAL A 294 3.91 12.65 -31.76
N MET A 295 3.17 13.04 -30.75
CA MET A 295 2.73 12.14 -29.71
C MET A 295 1.30 12.45 -29.28
N ALA A 296 0.52 11.40 -29.05
CA ALA A 296 -0.80 11.43 -28.42
C ALA A 296 -0.81 10.48 -27.22
N SER A 297 -1.45 10.89 -26.14
CA SER A 297 -1.61 10.06 -24.96
C SER A 297 -3.07 10.03 -24.48
N TYR A 298 -3.49 8.89 -23.99
CA TYR A 298 -4.76 8.67 -23.31
C TYR A 298 -4.48 8.27 -21.87
N LEU A 299 -5.20 8.88 -20.93
CA LEU A 299 -5.15 8.62 -19.50
C LEU A 299 -6.56 8.26 -19.05
N GLY A 300 -6.78 7.03 -18.63
CA GLY A 300 -8.05 6.55 -18.07
C GLY A 300 -7.86 6.11 -16.62
N HIS A 301 -8.76 6.54 -15.75
CA HIS A 301 -8.82 6.19 -14.32
C HIS A 301 -10.11 5.44 -14.02
#